data_1843cd19ad1e4e385663f774d162b88d
#
_entry.id   1843cd19ad1e4e385663f774d162b88d
#
_cell.length_a   1.000
_cell.length_b   1.000
_cell.length_c   1.000
_cell.angle_alpha   90.00
_cell.angle_beta   90.00
_cell.angle_gamma   90.00
#
_symmetry.space_group_name_H-M   'P 1'
#
loop_
_entity.id
_entity.type
_entity.pdbx_description
1 polymer ?
#
loop_
_entity_poly.entity_id
_entity_poly.type
_entity_poly.pdbx_seq_one_letter_code
_entity_poly.pdbx_strand_id
1 'polypeptide(L)'
;MNKILFVSSLILILSGCVQDSPNIKQIENLQFFIDNKTDSRVTEIEPGLQYLVLKEGSPSGLSPNLDQVITAHFHGTLTSGEVFWSSLDSDPLTIELSKLIIGCQKIISIMKEGDKWRTFIDPSMAYGDEGRPGIPSNSILIFDIELIIID
;
A
#
# COMPACT_ATOMS: atom_id res chain seq x y z
N MET A 1 67.84 -12.81 -32.86
CA MET A 1 67.53 -12.68 -31.43
C MET A 1 66.22 -11.88 -31.32
N ASN A 2 65.06 -12.60 -31.26
CA ASN A 2 63.75 -11.99 -31.19
C ASN A 2 63.32 -11.89 -29.74
N LYS A 3 63.11 -10.69 -29.26
CA LYS A 3 62.49 -10.44 -27.95
C LYS A 3 60.97 -10.45 -28.13
N ILE A 4 60.33 -11.46 -27.59
CA ILE A 4 58.85 -11.57 -27.49
C ILE A 4 58.44 -10.74 -26.26
N LEU A 5 57.70 -9.67 -26.47
CA LEU A 5 57.03 -8.89 -25.41
C LEU A 5 55.73 -9.62 -25.07
N PHE A 6 55.66 -10.16 -23.83
CA PHE A 6 54.39 -10.62 -23.23
C PHE A 6 53.62 -9.41 -22.76
N VAL A 7 52.53 -9.07 -23.47
CA VAL A 7 51.55 -8.13 -22.98
C VAL A 7 50.56 -8.92 -22.11
N SER A 8 50.70 -8.79 -20.80
CA SER A 8 49.74 -9.32 -19.84
C SER A 8 48.50 -8.44 -19.84
N SER A 9 47.43 -8.94 -20.48
CA SER A 9 46.13 -8.30 -20.46
C SER A 9 45.44 -8.61 -19.11
N LEU A 10 45.44 -7.64 -18.22
CA LEU A 10 44.73 -7.71 -16.95
C LEU A 10 43.23 -7.47 -17.24
N ILE A 11 42.47 -8.56 -17.33
CA ILE A 11 41.00 -8.51 -17.41
C ILE A 11 40.50 -8.20 -16.00
N LEU A 12 40.11 -6.94 -15.77
CA LEU A 12 39.37 -6.53 -14.59
C LEU A 12 37.92 -7.07 -14.75
N ILE A 13 37.64 -8.17 -14.07
CA ILE A 13 36.25 -8.64 -13.90
C ILE A 13 35.59 -7.68 -12.89
N LEU A 14 34.85 -6.68 -13.39
CA LEU A 14 33.91 -5.92 -12.59
C LEU A 14 32.76 -6.86 -12.20
N SER A 15 32.88 -7.52 -11.05
CA SER A 15 31.72 -8.09 -10.36
C SER A 15 30.82 -6.95 -9.93
N GLY A 16 29.96 -6.50 -10.85
CA GLY A 16 28.83 -5.66 -10.49
C GLY A 16 27.92 -6.48 -9.59
N CYS A 17 27.95 -6.22 -8.28
CA CYS A 17 26.83 -6.55 -7.43
C CYS A 17 25.63 -5.81 -8.04
N VAL A 18 24.70 -6.57 -8.62
CA VAL A 18 23.34 -6.06 -8.85
C VAL A 18 22.77 -5.86 -7.45
N GLN A 19 22.99 -4.69 -6.88
CA GLN A 19 22.19 -4.22 -5.76
C GLN A 19 20.75 -4.20 -6.29
N ASP A 20 19.85 -4.90 -5.59
CA ASP A 20 18.42 -4.66 -5.76
C ASP A 20 18.21 -3.16 -5.61
N SER A 21 18.20 -2.47 -6.75
CA SER A 21 18.06 -1.02 -6.70
C SER A 21 16.64 -0.72 -6.21
N PRO A 22 16.51 0.16 -5.20
CA PRO A 22 15.19 0.60 -4.71
C PRO A 22 14.26 1.04 -5.85
N ASN A 23 14.82 1.36 -6.99
CA ASN A 23 14.17 1.75 -8.21
C ASN A 23 13.29 0.66 -8.86
N ILE A 24 13.62 -0.63 -8.76
CA ILE A 24 12.82 -1.70 -9.42
C ILE A 24 11.48 -1.84 -8.70
N LYS A 25 11.49 -1.95 -7.38
CA LYS A 25 10.26 -2.09 -6.59
C LYS A 25 9.35 -0.86 -6.72
N GLN A 26 9.93 0.34 -6.79
CA GLN A 26 9.16 1.57 -7.02
C GLN A 26 8.52 1.59 -8.40
N ILE A 27 9.22 1.12 -9.45
CA ILE A 27 8.68 0.99 -10.80
C ILE A 27 7.53 -0.03 -10.84
N GLU A 28 7.70 -1.20 -10.19
CA GLU A 28 6.64 -2.22 -10.07
C GLU A 28 5.41 -1.66 -9.36
N ASN A 29 5.60 -0.92 -8.26
CA ASN A 29 4.51 -0.28 -7.53
C ASN A 29 3.79 0.77 -8.39
N LEU A 30 4.52 1.61 -9.10
CA LEU A 30 3.94 2.58 -10.03
C LEU A 30 3.11 1.88 -11.12
N GLN A 31 3.66 0.81 -11.71
CA GLN A 31 2.95 0.03 -12.72
C GLN A 31 1.67 -0.59 -12.16
N PHE A 32 1.71 -1.11 -10.93
CA PHE A 32 0.51 -1.62 -10.25
C PHE A 32 -0.62 -0.60 -10.22
N PHE A 33 -0.34 0.67 -9.82
CA PHE A 33 -1.36 1.72 -9.75
C PHE A 33 -1.87 2.14 -11.14
N ILE A 34 -1.00 2.12 -12.16
CA ILE A 34 -1.38 2.38 -13.55
C ILE A 34 -2.33 1.29 -14.04
N ASP A 35 -1.99 0.02 -13.83
CA ASP A 35 -2.78 -1.12 -14.27
C ASP A 35 -4.13 -1.18 -13.52
N ASN A 36 -4.11 -0.92 -12.21
CA ASN A 36 -5.31 -0.95 -11.38
C ASN A 36 -6.38 0.06 -11.86
N LYS A 37 -5.96 1.23 -12.36
CA LYS A 37 -6.85 2.24 -12.96
C LYS A 37 -7.49 1.83 -14.28
N THR A 38 -7.09 0.72 -14.88
CA THR A 38 -7.79 0.19 -16.07
C THR A 38 -9.17 -0.37 -15.72
N ASP A 39 -9.41 -0.75 -14.46
CA ASP A 39 -10.74 -1.01 -13.95
C ASP A 39 -11.49 0.32 -13.73
N SER A 40 -12.53 0.57 -14.52
CA SER A 40 -13.31 1.81 -14.47
C SER A 40 -14.01 2.08 -13.13
N ARG A 41 -14.08 1.08 -12.24
CA ARG A 41 -14.65 1.21 -10.89
C ARG A 41 -13.63 1.79 -9.89
N VAL A 42 -12.34 1.76 -10.24
CA VAL A 42 -11.27 2.27 -9.38
C VAL A 42 -11.20 3.78 -9.50
N THR A 43 -11.23 4.45 -8.37
CA THR A 43 -11.06 5.90 -8.25
C THR A 43 -9.70 6.19 -7.61
N GLU A 44 -8.94 7.10 -8.21
CA GLU A 44 -7.70 7.63 -7.64
C GLU A 44 -7.96 8.96 -6.93
N ILE A 45 -7.55 9.07 -5.66
CA ILE A 45 -7.61 10.31 -4.88
C ILE A 45 -6.38 11.15 -5.16
N GLU A 46 -5.23 10.51 -5.12
CA GLU A 46 -3.91 11.08 -5.42
C GLU A 46 -2.96 9.96 -5.89
N PRO A 47 -1.82 10.26 -6.50
CA PRO A 47 -0.87 9.24 -6.92
C PRO A 47 -0.52 8.27 -5.79
N GLY A 48 -0.76 6.97 -6.02
CA GLY A 48 -0.51 5.93 -5.02
C GLY A 48 -1.61 5.73 -3.97
N LEU A 49 -2.77 6.39 -4.13
CA LEU A 49 -3.93 6.18 -3.26
C LEU A 49 -5.20 6.02 -4.08
N GLN A 50 -5.71 4.79 -4.14
CA GLN A 50 -6.88 4.43 -4.92
C GLN A 50 -7.88 3.65 -4.08
N TYR A 51 -9.14 3.66 -4.50
CA TYR A 51 -10.18 2.85 -3.89
C TYR A 51 -11.20 2.33 -4.90
N LEU A 52 -11.92 1.29 -4.48
CA LEU A 52 -13.04 0.66 -5.16
C LEU A 52 -14.17 0.50 -4.15
N VAL A 53 -15.35 1.04 -4.48
CA VAL A 53 -16.54 0.87 -3.63
C VAL A 53 -17.07 -0.55 -3.78
N LEU A 54 -17.12 -1.30 -2.66
CA LEU A 54 -17.71 -2.64 -2.59
C LEU A 54 -19.16 -2.58 -2.13
N LYS A 55 -19.48 -1.63 -1.24
CA LYS A 55 -20.83 -1.35 -0.72
C LYS A 55 -20.92 0.12 -0.37
N GLU A 56 -22.00 0.76 -0.77
CA GLU A 56 -22.33 2.13 -0.36
C GLU A 56 -23.04 2.13 0.98
N GLY A 57 -22.63 3.04 1.85
CA GLY A 57 -23.21 3.29 3.15
C GLY A 57 -24.38 4.27 3.08
N SER A 58 -24.57 5.04 4.15
CA SER A 58 -25.66 6.02 4.25
C SER A 58 -25.45 7.20 3.31
N PRO A 59 -26.34 7.46 2.34
CA PRO A 59 -26.18 8.59 1.42
C PRO A 59 -26.11 9.96 2.11
N SER A 60 -26.78 10.09 3.27
CA SER A 60 -26.81 11.30 4.08
C SER A 60 -25.82 11.30 5.25
N GLY A 61 -25.00 10.23 5.36
CA GLY A 61 -24.00 10.11 6.41
C GLY A 61 -22.89 11.16 6.28
N LEU A 62 -22.35 11.57 7.42
CA LEU A 62 -21.15 12.41 7.49
C LEU A 62 -19.92 11.53 7.40
N SER A 63 -18.81 12.12 6.99
CA SER A 63 -17.48 11.47 7.02
C SER A 63 -16.73 11.91 8.28
N PRO A 64 -15.86 11.06 8.85
CA PRO A 64 -15.16 11.38 10.09
C PRO A 64 -14.03 12.39 9.88
N ASN A 65 -13.80 13.22 10.92
CA ASN A 65 -12.60 14.01 11.07
C ASN A 65 -11.47 13.17 11.71
N LEU A 66 -10.22 13.64 11.61
CA LEU A 66 -9.06 12.92 12.12
C LEU A 66 -9.04 12.70 13.64
N ASP A 67 -9.68 13.58 14.40
CA ASP A 67 -9.78 13.53 15.86
C ASP A 67 -10.96 12.70 16.38
N GLN A 68 -11.78 12.18 15.48
CA GLN A 68 -12.91 11.32 15.85
C GLN A 68 -12.47 9.86 16.00
N VAL A 69 -13.15 9.17 16.90
CA VAL A 69 -13.02 7.73 17.06
C VAL A 69 -13.93 7.03 16.04
N ILE A 70 -13.39 6.04 15.38
CA ILE A 70 -14.13 5.21 14.45
C ILE A 70 -14.14 3.75 14.91
N THR A 71 -15.18 3.03 14.55
CA THR A 71 -15.26 1.58 14.65
C THR A 71 -15.38 1.00 13.25
N ALA A 72 -14.45 0.15 12.85
CA ALA A 72 -14.39 -0.41 11.50
C ALA A 72 -13.80 -1.82 11.48
N HIS A 73 -14.26 -2.64 10.53
CA HIS A 73 -13.55 -3.84 10.14
C HIS A 73 -12.49 -3.52 9.09
N PHE A 74 -11.37 -4.22 9.21
CA PHE A 74 -10.28 -4.16 8.25
C PHE A 74 -9.85 -5.57 7.88
N HIS A 75 -9.54 -5.78 6.62
CA HIS A 75 -8.88 -6.98 6.13
C HIS A 75 -7.75 -6.56 5.22
N GLY A 76 -6.51 -6.71 5.68
CA GLY A 76 -5.31 -6.23 5.02
C GLY A 76 -4.53 -7.34 4.34
N THR A 77 -4.27 -7.17 3.04
CA THR A 77 -3.48 -8.10 2.23
C THR A 77 -2.35 -7.39 1.50
N LEU A 78 -1.30 -8.13 1.20
CA LEU A 78 -0.27 -7.74 0.23
C LEU A 78 -0.78 -7.97 -1.20
N THR A 79 -0.06 -7.45 -2.19
CA THR A 79 -0.35 -7.70 -3.62
C THR A 79 -0.24 -9.18 -4.01
N SER A 80 0.48 -9.99 -3.22
CA SER A 80 0.54 -11.46 -3.34
C SER A 80 -0.75 -12.17 -2.91
N GLY A 81 -1.66 -11.46 -2.21
CA GLY A 81 -2.83 -12.03 -1.57
C GLY A 81 -2.58 -12.54 -0.14
N GLU A 82 -1.33 -12.46 0.35
CA GLU A 82 -1.01 -12.82 1.74
C GLU A 82 -1.70 -11.84 2.70
N VAL A 83 -2.43 -12.40 3.69
CA VAL A 83 -3.10 -11.62 4.73
C VAL A 83 -2.09 -11.28 5.83
N PHE A 84 -1.84 -9.99 6.06
CA PHE A 84 -0.98 -9.55 7.15
C PHE A 84 -1.77 -9.12 8.40
N TRP A 85 -3.04 -8.78 8.25
CA TRP A 85 -3.93 -8.44 9.36
C TRP A 85 -5.40 -8.55 8.97
N SER A 86 -6.26 -9.01 9.90
CA SER A 86 -7.71 -9.08 9.69
C SER A 86 -8.47 -9.02 11.01
N SER A 87 -9.58 -8.30 11.02
CA SER A 87 -10.56 -8.30 12.12
C SER A 87 -11.87 -9.03 11.76
N LEU A 88 -11.94 -9.72 10.61
CA LEU A 88 -13.21 -10.31 10.13
C LEU A 88 -13.72 -11.44 11.04
N ASP A 89 -12.82 -12.14 11.72
CA ASP A 89 -13.15 -13.23 12.65
C ASP A 89 -13.07 -12.79 14.13
N SER A 90 -13.06 -11.48 14.38
CA SER A 90 -12.96 -10.86 15.71
C SER A 90 -13.83 -9.61 15.79
N ASP A 91 -13.79 -8.93 16.94
CA ASP A 91 -14.44 -7.62 17.09
C ASP A 91 -13.81 -6.58 16.14
N PRO A 92 -14.62 -5.63 15.63
CA PRO A 92 -14.08 -4.51 14.85
C PRO A 92 -13.13 -3.65 15.69
N LEU A 93 -12.18 -3.02 15.02
CA LEU A 93 -11.25 -2.10 15.65
C LEU A 93 -11.93 -0.76 15.96
N THR A 94 -11.87 -0.33 17.21
CA THR A 94 -12.27 1.02 17.63
C THR A 94 -11.02 1.84 17.93
N ILE A 95 -10.81 2.93 17.18
CA ILE A 95 -9.57 3.71 17.21
C ILE A 95 -9.82 5.15 16.74
N GLU A 96 -9.08 6.11 17.29
CA GLU A 96 -9.02 7.47 16.75
C GLU A 96 -8.41 7.45 15.34
N LEU A 97 -9.07 8.07 14.37
CA LEU A 97 -8.68 8.01 12.97
C LEU A 97 -7.22 8.47 12.73
N SER A 98 -6.76 9.47 13.48
CA SER A 98 -5.39 10.00 13.41
C SER A 98 -4.30 8.98 13.78
N LYS A 99 -4.63 7.85 14.40
CA LYS A 99 -3.67 6.81 14.81
C LYS A 99 -3.41 5.77 13.72
N LEU A 100 -4.19 5.79 12.63
CA LEU A 100 -3.99 4.89 11.49
C LEU A 100 -2.87 5.40 10.58
N ILE A 101 -2.41 4.54 9.65
CA ILE A 101 -1.49 4.96 8.57
C ILE A 101 -2.13 6.04 7.70
N ILE A 102 -1.32 6.90 7.12
CA ILE A 102 -1.77 8.10 6.36
C ILE A 102 -2.76 7.73 5.26
N GLY A 103 -2.52 6.65 4.52
CA GLY A 103 -3.43 6.19 3.47
C GLY A 103 -4.82 5.85 4.01
N CYS A 104 -4.92 5.14 5.15
CA CYS A 104 -6.20 4.86 5.80
C CYS A 104 -6.89 6.12 6.31
N GLN A 105 -6.14 7.06 6.90
CA GLN A 105 -6.70 8.34 7.34
C GLN A 105 -7.40 9.08 6.20
N LYS A 106 -6.73 9.22 5.05
CA LYS A 106 -7.26 9.92 3.87
C LYS A 106 -8.49 9.22 3.28
N ILE A 107 -8.46 7.89 3.16
CA ILE A 107 -9.59 7.10 2.64
C ILE A 107 -10.80 7.20 3.58
N ILE A 108 -10.60 6.92 4.86
CA ILE A 108 -11.71 6.87 5.82
C ILE A 108 -12.33 8.26 6.02
N SER A 109 -11.55 9.35 5.92
CA SER A 109 -12.06 10.72 5.99
C SER A 109 -13.06 11.09 4.88
N ILE A 110 -13.22 10.26 3.85
CA ILE A 110 -14.22 10.45 2.78
C ILE A 110 -15.25 9.33 2.74
N MET A 111 -15.11 8.30 3.59
CA MET A 111 -16.12 7.25 3.78
C MET A 111 -17.23 7.72 4.69
N LYS A 112 -18.38 7.03 4.61
CA LYS A 112 -19.55 7.22 5.47
C LYS A 112 -19.85 5.94 6.23
N GLU A 113 -20.60 6.04 7.31
CA GLU A 113 -21.06 4.85 8.02
C GLU A 113 -21.80 3.88 7.08
N GLY A 114 -21.43 2.61 7.16
CA GLY A 114 -21.95 1.53 6.32
C GLY A 114 -21.21 1.35 4.99
N ASP A 115 -20.29 2.25 4.61
CA ASP A 115 -19.43 2.06 3.45
C ASP A 115 -18.50 0.87 3.66
N LYS A 116 -18.30 0.10 2.58
CA LYS A 116 -17.25 -0.91 2.49
C LYS A 116 -16.45 -0.69 1.22
N TRP A 117 -15.19 -0.38 1.37
CA TRP A 117 -14.30 -0.04 0.25
C TRP A 117 -13.06 -0.92 0.26
N ARG A 118 -12.60 -1.30 -0.93
CA ARG A 118 -11.25 -1.82 -1.13
C ARG A 118 -10.33 -0.67 -1.45
N THR A 119 -9.22 -0.57 -0.75
CA THR A 119 -8.26 0.52 -0.88
C THR A 119 -6.90 -0.03 -1.29
N PHE A 120 -6.16 0.75 -2.06
CA PHE A 120 -4.82 0.44 -2.54
C PHE A 120 -3.91 1.59 -2.12
N ILE A 121 -2.94 1.30 -1.27
CA ILE A 121 -2.13 2.29 -0.57
C ILE A 121 -0.66 2.07 -0.90
N ASP A 122 -0.03 3.09 -1.49
CA ASP A 122 1.41 3.11 -1.73
C ASP A 122 2.20 3.06 -0.41
N PRO A 123 3.35 2.37 -0.38
CA PRO A 123 4.17 2.28 0.83
C PRO A 123 4.55 3.63 1.45
N SER A 124 4.67 4.71 0.68
CA SER A 124 4.95 6.05 1.21
C SER A 124 3.86 6.61 2.13
N MET A 125 2.64 6.09 2.01
CA MET A 125 1.50 6.42 2.89
C MET A 125 1.18 5.30 3.88
N ALA A 126 2.07 4.32 4.01
CA ALA A 126 1.94 3.16 4.89
C ALA A 126 3.23 2.96 5.70
N TYR A 127 4.00 1.90 5.43
CA TYR A 127 5.18 1.52 6.21
C TYR A 127 6.52 1.73 5.46
N GLY A 128 6.49 2.32 4.28
CA GLY A 128 7.66 2.76 3.53
C GLY A 128 8.66 1.67 3.21
N ASP A 129 9.92 2.06 3.18
CA ASP A 129 11.07 1.21 2.91
C ASP A 129 11.52 0.38 4.14
N GLU A 130 11.07 0.72 5.33
CA GLU A 130 11.34 -0.05 6.53
C GLU A 130 10.45 -1.30 6.63
N GLY A 131 9.19 -1.22 6.20
CA GLY A 131 8.20 -2.28 6.41
C GLY A 131 7.89 -2.50 7.90
N ARG A 132 7.38 -3.70 8.24
CA ARG A 132 7.17 -4.16 9.63
C ARG A 132 6.99 -5.69 9.64
N PRO A 133 6.98 -6.35 10.80
CA PRO A 133 6.70 -7.78 10.87
C PRO A 133 5.43 -8.15 10.09
N GLY A 134 5.56 -9.05 9.10
CA GLY A 134 4.48 -9.45 8.19
C GLY A 134 4.26 -8.53 6.99
N ILE A 135 4.94 -7.39 6.91
CA ILE A 135 4.83 -6.45 5.76
C ILE A 135 6.24 -6.12 5.27
N PRO A 136 6.69 -6.69 4.14
CA PRO A 136 8.00 -6.40 3.57
C PRO A 136 8.20 -4.91 3.23
N SER A 137 9.46 -4.53 3.10
CA SER A 137 9.87 -3.20 2.60
C SER A 137 9.17 -2.84 1.29
N ASN A 138 8.75 -1.60 1.16
CA ASN A 138 8.14 -1.04 -0.05
C ASN A 138 6.91 -1.82 -0.55
N SER A 139 6.10 -2.36 0.38
CA SER A 139 4.88 -3.10 0.04
C SER A 139 3.69 -2.17 -0.16
N ILE A 140 2.99 -2.34 -1.28
CA ILE A 140 1.62 -1.83 -1.45
C ILE A 140 0.71 -2.59 -0.50
N LEU A 141 -0.14 -1.88 0.20
CA LEU A 141 -1.17 -2.47 1.06
C LEU A 141 -2.54 -2.39 0.42
N ILE A 142 -3.26 -3.49 0.46
CA ILE A 142 -4.65 -3.57 0.03
C ILE A 142 -5.50 -3.81 1.27
N PHE A 143 -6.46 -2.92 1.55
CA PHE A 143 -7.40 -3.11 2.64
C PHE A 143 -8.83 -3.14 2.13
N ASP A 144 -9.60 -4.12 2.59
CA ASP A 144 -11.05 -4.01 2.62
C ASP A 144 -11.44 -3.41 3.97
N ILE A 145 -12.03 -2.21 3.92
CA ILE A 145 -12.42 -1.43 5.11
C ILE A 145 -13.93 -1.33 5.11
N GLU A 146 -14.58 -1.72 6.21
CA GLU A 146 -16.00 -1.49 6.44
C GLU A 146 -16.17 -0.55 7.64
N LEU A 147 -16.58 0.69 7.37
CA LEU A 147 -16.79 1.72 8.39
C LEU A 147 -18.17 1.52 9.05
N ILE A 148 -18.17 1.25 10.36
CA ILE A 148 -19.39 0.85 11.09
C ILE A 148 -19.96 2.05 11.85
N ILE A 149 -19.14 2.73 12.65
CA ILE A 149 -19.57 3.83 13.55
C ILE A 149 -18.53 4.96 13.50
N ILE A 150 -19.03 6.18 13.61
CA ILE A 150 -18.24 7.41 13.82
C ILE A 150 -18.74 8.05 15.12
N ASP A 151 -17.84 8.18 16.14
CA ASP A 151 -18.12 8.79 17.45
C ASP A 151 -17.53 10.20 17.55
#